data_a45304dc09c309507b606e0a149e2756
#
_entry.id   a45304dc09c309507b606e0a149e2756
#
_cell.length_a   1.000
_cell.length_b   1.000
_cell.length_c   1.000
_cell.angle_alpha   90.00
_cell.angle_beta   90.00
_cell.angle_gamma   90.00
#
_symmetry.space_group_name_H-M   'P 1'
#
loop_
_entity.id
_entity.type
_entity.pdbx_description
1 polymer ?
#
loop_
_entity_poly.entity_id
_entity_poly.type
_entity_poly.pdbx_seq_one_letter_code
_entity_poly.pdbx_strand_id
1 'polypeptide(L)'
;MKRALLVLCALAACAAAGTARADGDPASDYLLGTQVFIPFDMKLPPAKQQELLSIVRDANKSGYAIRVALIGSAYDLGAVTSLWRKPRPYARFLAAEIEFIYKRRLLILMPNGFGFNWQKHPSTKEYAVLSTIPIGTGAAGMLDSAVTAVQKLATASGVTIVRAKAPASTKSGSHDRLFIVLAAIAGLALAVLLRLALRSKGP
;
A
#
# COMPACT_ATOMS: atom_id res chain seq x y z
N MET A 1 -19.21 -52.60 -5.31
CA MET A 1 -17.87 -52.17 -5.83
C MET A 1 -17.95 -50.96 -6.75
N LYS A 2 -18.84 -50.87 -7.76
CA LYS A 2 -18.94 -49.71 -8.68
C LYS A 2 -19.23 -48.34 -7.99
N ARG A 3 -20.08 -48.32 -6.95
CA ARG A 3 -20.42 -47.09 -6.19
C ARG A 3 -19.22 -46.58 -5.34
N ALA A 4 -18.42 -47.49 -4.77
CA ALA A 4 -17.24 -47.12 -4.00
C ALA A 4 -16.14 -46.54 -4.92
N LEU A 5 -16.01 -47.06 -6.13
CA LEU A 5 -15.05 -46.54 -7.12
C LEU A 5 -15.43 -45.12 -7.58
N LEU A 6 -16.72 -44.85 -7.80
CA LEU A 6 -17.23 -43.50 -8.15
C LEU A 6 -16.98 -42.47 -7.07
N VAL A 7 -17.18 -42.85 -5.80
CA VAL A 7 -16.90 -41.95 -4.66
C VAL A 7 -15.40 -41.68 -4.53
N LEU A 8 -14.57 -42.67 -4.76
CA LEU A 8 -13.10 -42.51 -4.72
C LEU A 8 -12.61 -41.61 -5.85
N CYS A 9 -13.15 -41.74 -7.05
CA CYS A 9 -12.83 -40.87 -8.19
C CYS A 9 -13.29 -39.41 -7.95
N ALA A 10 -14.46 -39.21 -7.34
CA ALA A 10 -14.97 -37.89 -7.00
C ALA A 10 -14.10 -37.20 -5.93
N LEU A 11 -13.67 -37.96 -4.91
CA LEU A 11 -12.74 -37.47 -3.88
C LEU A 11 -11.34 -37.13 -4.45
N ALA A 12 -10.84 -37.95 -5.37
CA ALA A 12 -9.57 -37.70 -6.04
C ALA A 12 -9.65 -36.46 -6.95
N ALA A 13 -10.77 -36.22 -7.65
CA ALA A 13 -10.97 -35.03 -8.46
C ALA A 13 -11.06 -33.75 -7.61
N CYS A 14 -11.66 -33.80 -6.41
CA CYS A 14 -11.66 -32.68 -5.47
C CYS A 14 -10.28 -32.39 -4.87
N ALA A 15 -9.44 -33.40 -4.67
CA ALA A 15 -8.07 -33.23 -4.18
C ALA A 15 -7.12 -32.66 -5.25
N ALA A 16 -7.44 -32.86 -6.53
CA ALA A 16 -6.70 -32.30 -7.67
C ALA A 16 -7.13 -30.87 -8.05
N ALA A 17 -8.15 -30.32 -7.39
CA ALA A 17 -8.47 -28.90 -7.51
C ALA A 17 -7.34 -28.09 -6.87
N GLY A 18 -6.30 -27.83 -7.67
CA GLY A 18 -5.25 -26.88 -7.30
C GLY A 18 -5.90 -25.59 -6.86
N THR A 19 -5.39 -24.99 -5.79
CA THR A 19 -5.83 -23.65 -5.37
C THR A 19 -5.77 -22.75 -6.58
N ALA A 20 -6.94 -22.42 -7.16
CA ALA A 20 -7.04 -21.34 -8.12
C ALA A 20 -6.59 -20.09 -7.39
N ARG A 21 -5.32 -19.73 -7.51
CA ARG A 21 -4.84 -18.41 -7.16
C ARG A 21 -5.50 -17.48 -8.18
N ALA A 22 -6.54 -16.81 -7.74
CA ALA A 22 -6.96 -15.57 -8.37
C ALA A 22 -5.86 -14.56 -8.06
N ASP A 23 -4.74 -14.67 -8.78
CA ASP A 23 -3.62 -13.75 -8.70
C ASP A 23 -4.02 -12.54 -9.55
N GLY A 24 -4.96 -11.75 -9.01
CA GLY A 24 -5.32 -10.45 -9.54
C GLY A 24 -4.10 -9.52 -9.59
N ASP A 25 -4.30 -8.33 -10.09
CA ASP A 25 -3.30 -7.26 -9.98
C ASP A 25 -3.29 -6.74 -8.53
N PRO A 26 -2.21 -6.92 -7.75
CA PRO A 26 -2.17 -6.52 -6.35
C PRO A 26 -2.47 -5.04 -6.13
N ALA A 27 -2.07 -4.17 -7.08
CA ALA A 27 -2.33 -2.74 -6.97
C ALA A 27 -3.82 -2.43 -7.14
N SER A 28 -4.57 -3.17 -7.98
CA SER A 28 -6.01 -2.98 -8.12
C SER A 28 -6.72 -3.25 -6.81
N ASP A 29 -6.45 -4.40 -6.17
CA ASP A 29 -7.07 -4.79 -4.91
C ASP A 29 -6.76 -3.78 -3.79
N TYR A 30 -5.49 -3.37 -3.70
CA TYR A 30 -5.06 -2.46 -2.66
C TYR A 30 -5.65 -1.06 -2.81
N LEU A 31 -5.70 -0.56 -4.05
CA LEU A 31 -6.25 0.76 -4.36
C LEU A 31 -7.77 0.83 -4.24
N LEU A 32 -8.49 -0.26 -4.05
CA LEU A 32 -9.92 -0.19 -3.69
C LEU A 32 -10.13 0.54 -2.37
N GLY A 33 -9.30 0.27 -1.37
CA GLY A 33 -9.41 0.81 -0.01
C GLY A 33 -8.41 1.92 0.33
N THR A 34 -7.36 2.13 -0.49
CA THR A 34 -6.27 3.06 -0.19
C THR A 34 -6.02 4.05 -1.33
N GLN A 35 -5.23 5.08 -1.04
CA GLN A 35 -4.84 6.08 -2.04
C GLN A 35 -3.46 5.80 -2.65
N VAL A 36 -2.67 4.94 -2.02
CA VAL A 36 -1.29 4.64 -2.43
C VAL A 36 -1.04 3.15 -2.33
N PHE A 37 -0.53 2.57 -3.40
CA PHE A 37 0.03 1.22 -3.41
C PHE A 37 1.56 1.31 -3.42
N ILE A 38 2.18 0.62 -2.47
CA ILE A 38 3.63 0.41 -2.37
C ILE A 38 3.84 -1.10 -2.22
N PRO A 39 4.64 -1.75 -3.08
CA PRO A 39 4.93 -3.17 -2.96
C PRO A 39 5.51 -3.54 -1.59
N PHE A 40 5.11 -4.68 -1.04
CA PHE A 40 5.55 -5.13 0.28
C PHE A 40 7.06 -5.42 0.35
N ASP A 41 7.65 -5.85 -0.75
CA ASP A 41 9.08 -6.16 -0.87
C ASP A 41 9.93 -4.91 -1.16
N MET A 42 9.30 -3.78 -1.48
CA MET A 42 9.98 -2.51 -1.68
C MET A 42 10.48 -1.96 -0.34
N LYS A 43 11.75 -2.23 -0.04
CA LYS A 43 12.40 -1.77 1.20
C LYS A 43 12.58 -0.25 1.18
N LEU A 44 11.65 0.45 1.83
CA LEU A 44 11.66 1.90 1.96
C LEU A 44 11.80 2.29 3.44
N PRO A 45 12.58 3.35 3.74
CA PRO A 45 12.59 3.94 5.06
C PRO A 45 11.17 4.40 5.45
N PRO A 46 10.69 4.15 6.68
CA PRO A 46 9.34 4.52 7.11
C PRO A 46 9.02 6.01 6.91
N ALA A 47 9.99 6.89 7.11
CA ALA A 47 9.83 8.33 6.89
C ALA A 47 9.51 8.66 5.44
N LYS A 48 10.15 7.98 4.48
CA LYS A 48 9.89 8.14 3.05
C LYS A 48 8.51 7.63 2.65
N GLN A 49 8.08 6.48 3.17
CA GLN A 49 6.71 6.00 2.96
C GLN A 49 5.69 7.02 3.45
N GLN A 50 5.89 7.54 4.67
CA GLN A 50 4.99 8.55 5.25
C GLN A 50 4.97 9.84 4.43
N GLU A 51 6.08 10.24 3.81
CA GLU A 51 6.12 11.39 2.93
C GLU A 51 5.20 11.21 1.72
N LEU A 52 5.25 10.07 1.01
CA LEU A 52 4.36 9.80 -0.12
C LEU A 52 2.90 9.70 0.33
N LEU A 53 2.62 8.98 1.41
CA LEU A 53 1.26 8.86 1.95
C LEU A 53 0.68 10.22 2.34
N SER A 54 1.48 11.10 2.94
CA SER A 54 1.04 12.42 3.36
C SER A 54 0.78 13.34 2.16
N ILE A 55 1.68 13.39 1.18
CA ILE A 55 1.48 14.27 0.03
C ILE A 55 0.26 13.87 -0.81
N VAL A 56 0.02 12.55 -0.99
CA VAL A 56 -1.17 12.06 -1.70
C VAL A 56 -2.43 12.39 -0.92
N ARG A 57 -2.45 12.16 0.38
CA ARG A 57 -3.57 12.53 1.25
C ARG A 57 -3.86 14.03 1.20
N ASP A 58 -2.80 14.87 1.30
CA ASP A 58 -2.94 16.31 1.31
C ASP A 58 -3.37 16.86 -0.05
N ALA A 59 -2.91 16.25 -1.16
CA ALA A 59 -3.40 16.53 -2.52
C ALA A 59 -4.90 16.24 -2.64
N ASN A 60 -5.35 15.08 -2.16
CA ASN A 60 -6.76 14.71 -2.17
C ASN A 60 -7.62 15.69 -1.35
N LYS A 61 -7.15 16.07 -0.15
CA LYS A 61 -7.82 17.08 0.71
C LYS A 61 -7.88 18.47 0.08
N SER A 62 -6.86 18.82 -0.70
CA SER A 62 -6.79 20.12 -1.41
C SER A 62 -7.60 20.13 -2.71
N GLY A 63 -8.35 19.07 -3.03
CA GLY A 63 -9.19 18.98 -4.23
C GLY A 63 -8.51 18.34 -5.43
N TYR A 64 -7.23 17.97 -5.34
CA TYR A 64 -6.54 17.21 -6.38
C TYR A 64 -6.65 15.71 -6.10
N ALA A 65 -7.82 15.14 -6.39
CA ALA A 65 -8.07 13.72 -6.17
C ALA A 65 -7.17 12.86 -7.05
N ILE A 66 -6.24 12.11 -6.43
CA ILE A 66 -5.27 11.24 -7.09
C ILE A 66 -5.03 9.97 -6.27
N ARG A 67 -4.86 8.83 -6.96
CA ARG A 67 -4.27 7.60 -6.41
C ARG A 67 -2.93 7.35 -7.06
N VAL A 68 -2.01 6.71 -6.35
CA VAL A 68 -0.64 6.46 -6.79
C VAL A 68 -0.29 4.99 -6.60
N ALA A 69 0.32 4.35 -7.61
CA ALA A 69 0.91 3.04 -7.48
C ALA A 69 2.39 3.07 -7.86
N LEU A 70 3.23 2.59 -6.96
CA LEU A 70 4.63 2.29 -7.23
C LEU A 70 4.72 0.82 -7.70
N ILE A 71 5.43 0.57 -8.78
CA ILE A 71 5.65 -0.77 -9.34
C ILE A 71 7.16 -0.93 -9.51
N GLY A 72 7.80 -1.62 -8.58
CA GLY A 72 9.25 -1.80 -8.55
C GLY A 72 9.76 -2.98 -9.35
N SER A 73 8.90 -3.98 -9.56
CA SER A 73 9.23 -5.25 -10.22
C SER A 73 8.07 -5.81 -11.04
N ALA A 74 8.35 -6.82 -11.85
CA ALA A 74 7.31 -7.55 -12.58
C ALA A 74 6.36 -8.33 -11.63
N TYR A 75 6.84 -8.72 -10.47
CA TYR A 75 6.04 -9.45 -9.46
C TYR A 75 4.91 -8.60 -8.88
N ASP A 76 5.09 -7.28 -8.85
CA ASP A 76 4.08 -6.36 -8.33
C ASP A 76 2.82 -6.26 -9.21
N LEU A 77 2.90 -6.83 -10.41
CA LEU A 77 1.82 -6.84 -11.40
C LEU A 77 0.94 -8.10 -11.32
N GLY A 78 1.26 -9.06 -10.45
CA GLY A 78 0.53 -10.31 -10.33
C GLY A 78 0.38 -11.03 -11.68
N ALA A 79 -0.85 -11.24 -12.13
CA ALA A 79 -1.15 -11.93 -13.38
C ALA A 79 -0.80 -11.12 -14.65
N VAL A 80 -0.63 -9.78 -14.55
CA VAL A 80 -0.47 -8.91 -15.73
C VAL A 80 0.97 -8.51 -16.00
N THR A 81 1.91 -9.41 -15.76
CA THR A 81 3.36 -9.20 -15.91
C THR A 81 3.77 -8.73 -17.32
N SER A 82 2.95 -9.01 -18.34
CA SER A 82 3.16 -8.51 -19.70
C SER A 82 3.16 -6.98 -19.81
N LEU A 83 2.62 -6.29 -18.80
CA LEU A 83 2.61 -4.83 -18.67
C LEU A 83 3.83 -4.27 -17.93
N TRP A 84 4.77 -5.13 -17.50
CA TRP A 84 6.02 -4.70 -16.90
C TRP A 84 6.80 -3.75 -17.82
N ARG A 85 7.32 -2.67 -17.26
CA ARG A 85 8.00 -1.57 -17.98
C ARG A 85 7.14 -0.88 -19.05
N LYS A 86 5.83 -1.01 -18.96
CA LYS A 86 4.86 -0.32 -19.83
C LYS A 86 3.93 0.56 -18.97
N PRO A 87 4.45 1.63 -18.33
CA PRO A 87 3.68 2.38 -17.32
C PRO A 87 2.39 3.01 -17.89
N ARG A 88 2.40 3.47 -19.14
CA ARG A 88 1.21 4.06 -19.78
C ARG A 88 0.11 3.02 -20.08
N PRO A 89 0.39 1.87 -20.72
CA PRO A 89 -0.58 0.78 -20.84
C PRO A 89 -1.09 0.30 -19.48
N TYR A 90 -0.21 0.13 -18.51
CA TYR A 90 -0.60 -0.32 -17.17
C TYR A 90 -1.50 0.70 -16.46
N ALA A 91 -1.25 2.00 -16.59
CA ALA A 91 -2.14 3.02 -16.01
C ALA A 91 -3.56 2.95 -16.58
N ARG A 92 -3.72 2.64 -17.88
CA ARG A 92 -5.05 2.42 -18.47
C ARG A 92 -5.71 1.15 -17.97
N PHE A 93 -4.95 0.06 -17.88
CA PHE A 93 -5.42 -1.21 -17.35
C PHE A 93 -5.92 -1.05 -15.90
N LEU A 94 -5.06 -0.57 -15.01
CA LEU A 94 -5.39 -0.39 -13.60
C LEU A 94 -6.57 0.58 -13.38
N ALA A 95 -6.65 1.64 -14.18
CA ALA A 95 -7.79 2.55 -14.11
C ALA A 95 -9.11 1.88 -14.51
N ALA A 96 -9.09 0.94 -15.46
CA ALA A 96 -10.27 0.15 -15.82
C ALA A 96 -10.66 -0.84 -14.71
N GLU A 97 -9.67 -1.50 -14.09
CA GLU A 97 -9.90 -2.43 -12.98
C GLU A 97 -10.62 -1.77 -11.78
N ILE A 98 -10.22 -0.54 -11.44
CA ILE A 98 -10.79 0.18 -10.29
C ILE A 98 -11.93 1.15 -10.67
N GLU A 99 -12.40 1.15 -11.92
CA GLU A 99 -13.39 2.12 -12.45
C GLU A 99 -14.68 2.17 -11.64
N PHE A 100 -15.13 1.06 -11.12
CA PHE A 100 -16.38 0.96 -10.38
C PHE A 100 -16.35 1.70 -9.03
N ILE A 101 -15.14 1.96 -8.47
CA ILE A 101 -14.95 2.72 -7.23
C ILE A 101 -14.29 4.07 -7.47
N TYR A 102 -13.34 4.15 -8.44
CA TYR A 102 -12.50 5.34 -8.61
C TYR A 102 -12.33 5.71 -10.07
N LYS A 103 -12.74 6.94 -10.42
CA LYS A 103 -12.72 7.48 -11.81
C LYS A 103 -11.86 8.74 -11.94
N ARG A 104 -11.06 9.05 -10.93
CA ARG A 104 -10.23 10.24 -10.91
C ARG A 104 -8.80 9.92 -11.39
N ARG A 105 -7.85 10.77 -11.07
CA ARG A 105 -6.45 10.69 -11.51
C ARG A 105 -5.73 9.50 -10.90
N LEU A 106 -5.08 8.73 -11.73
CA LEU A 106 -4.24 7.59 -11.33
C LEU A 106 -2.84 7.81 -11.87
N LEU A 107 -1.85 7.82 -11.00
CA LEU A 107 -0.43 7.92 -11.32
C LEU A 107 0.25 6.58 -11.04
N ILE A 108 0.96 6.08 -12.05
CA ILE A 108 1.81 4.90 -11.94
C ILE A 108 3.26 5.32 -12.05
N LEU A 109 4.11 4.75 -11.23
CA LEU A 109 5.55 4.90 -11.36
C LEU A 109 6.21 3.54 -11.49
N MET A 110 6.94 3.35 -12.58
CA MET A 110 7.83 2.22 -12.83
C MET A 110 9.27 2.72 -12.98
N PRO A 111 10.30 1.86 -12.86
CA PRO A 111 11.70 2.28 -12.98
C PRO A 111 12.05 2.98 -14.31
N ASN A 112 11.25 2.78 -15.35
CA ASN A 112 11.46 3.33 -16.69
C ASN A 112 10.50 4.47 -17.05
N GLY A 113 9.65 4.95 -16.14
CA GLY A 113 8.80 6.09 -16.43
C GLY A 113 7.47 6.13 -15.68
N PHE A 114 6.68 7.14 -16.03
CA PHE A 114 5.35 7.37 -15.50
C PHE A 114 4.26 6.85 -16.43
N GLY A 115 3.20 6.32 -15.81
CA GLY A 115 1.88 6.14 -16.41
C GLY A 115 0.88 7.08 -15.72
N PHE A 116 -0.02 7.65 -16.47
CA PHE A 116 -1.09 8.48 -15.94
C PHE A 116 -2.39 8.16 -16.65
N ASN A 117 -3.47 8.11 -15.89
CA ASN A 117 -4.81 7.99 -16.45
C ASN A 117 -5.78 8.86 -15.66
N TRP A 118 -6.66 9.54 -16.39
CA TRP A 118 -7.85 10.17 -15.85
C TRP A 118 -8.97 9.89 -16.83
N GLN A 119 -9.88 9.03 -16.42
CA GLN A 119 -10.92 8.54 -17.31
C GLN A 119 -11.71 9.67 -17.97
N LYS A 120 -11.96 9.50 -19.28
CA LYS A 120 -12.67 10.46 -20.13
C LYS A 120 -12.01 11.85 -20.23
N HIS A 121 -10.74 11.98 -19.81
CA HIS A 121 -9.97 13.21 -19.95
C HIS A 121 -8.67 12.93 -20.72
N PRO A 122 -8.26 13.82 -21.62
CA PRO A 122 -6.97 13.72 -22.28
C PRO A 122 -5.85 13.95 -21.26
N SER A 123 -4.80 13.13 -21.31
CA SER A 123 -3.67 13.20 -20.37
C SER A 123 -2.42 13.86 -20.95
N THR A 124 -2.57 14.63 -22.04
CA THR A 124 -1.44 15.26 -22.74
C THR A 124 -0.69 16.25 -21.85
N LYS A 125 -1.43 17.08 -21.12
CA LYS A 125 -0.86 18.09 -20.22
C LYS A 125 -0.10 17.42 -19.05
N GLU A 126 -0.67 16.39 -18.49
CA GLU A 126 -0.04 15.63 -17.38
C GLU A 126 1.24 14.95 -17.85
N TYR A 127 1.23 14.34 -19.03
CA TYR A 127 2.45 13.76 -19.60
C TYR A 127 3.52 14.78 -19.94
N ALA A 128 3.16 16.00 -20.36
CA ALA A 128 4.11 17.10 -20.54
C ALA A 128 4.80 17.47 -19.20
N VAL A 129 4.05 17.52 -18.11
CA VAL A 129 4.60 17.75 -16.77
C VAL A 129 5.49 16.57 -16.33
N LEU A 130 5.00 15.34 -16.48
CA LEU A 130 5.72 14.15 -16.05
C LEU A 130 7.03 13.94 -16.80
N SER A 131 7.11 14.33 -18.08
CA SER A 131 8.33 14.23 -18.87
C SER A 131 9.47 15.11 -18.36
N THR A 132 9.19 16.11 -17.53
CA THR A 132 10.19 16.98 -16.90
C THR A 132 10.76 16.41 -15.60
N ILE A 133 10.29 15.25 -15.16
CA ILE A 133 10.66 14.67 -13.87
C ILE A 133 11.54 13.45 -14.12
N PRO A 134 12.79 13.46 -13.70
CA PRO A 134 13.63 12.29 -13.81
C PRO A 134 13.15 11.19 -12.85
N ILE A 135 13.29 9.93 -13.25
CA ILE A 135 13.05 8.81 -12.36
C ILE A 135 14.31 8.56 -11.53
N GLY A 136 14.19 8.73 -10.23
CA GLY A 136 15.28 8.44 -9.31
C GLY A 136 15.59 6.94 -9.22
N THR A 137 16.83 6.61 -8.95
CA THR A 137 17.30 5.22 -8.87
C THR A 137 16.89 4.54 -7.56
N GLY A 138 16.56 3.27 -7.66
CA GLY A 138 16.15 2.46 -6.52
C GLY A 138 14.80 2.89 -5.91
N ALA A 139 14.40 2.18 -4.86
CA ALA A 139 13.08 2.39 -4.24
C ALA A 139 12.88 3.82 -3.68
N ALA A 140 13.90 4.36 -3.00
CA ALA A 140 13.83 5.70 -2.42
C ALA A 140 13.76 6.78 -3.50
N GLY A 141 14.57 6.67 -4.56
CA GLY A 141 14.57 7.62 -5.67
C GLY A 141 13.26 7.59 -6.46
N MET A 142 12.69 6.42 -6.67
CA MET A 142 11.35 6.30 -7.27
C MET A 142 10.30 7.01 -6.42
N LEU A 143 10.35 6.84 -5.10
CA LEU A 143 9.40 7.49 -4.21
C LEU A 143 9.52 9.02 -4.28
N ASP A 144 10.74 9.56 -4.26
CA ASP A 144 10.99 11.01 -4.40
C ASP A 144 10.44 11.54 -5.74
N SER A 145 10.57 10.75 -6.81
CA SER A 145 9.99 11.08 -8.11
C SER A 145 8.45 11.07 -8.07
N ALA A 146 7.84 10.13 -7.34
CA ALA A 146 6.39 10.09 -7.16
C ALA A 146 5.86 11.29 -6.37
N VAL A 147 6.55 11.66 -5.28
CA VAL A 147 6.22 12.86 -4.48
C VAL A 147 6.28 14.12 -5.35
N THR A 148 7.37 14.27 -6.10
CA THR A 148 7.57 15.40 -7.03
C THR A 148 6.48 15.43 -8.11
N ALA A 149 6.12 14.27 -8.65
CA ALA A 149 5.08 14.15 -9.68
C ALA A 149 3.71 14.60 -9.14
N VAL A 150 3.31 14.16 -7.96
CA VAL A 150 2.04 14.57 -7.34
C VAL A 150 2.00 16.08 -7.14
N GLN A 151 3.10 16.68 -6.64
CA GLN A 151 3.19 18.13 -6.41
C GLN A 151 3.08 18.92 -7.72
N LYS A 152 3.89 18.56 -8.73
CA LYS A 152 3.90 19.27 -10.01
C LYS A 152 2.59 19.13 -10.77
N LEU A 153 1.96 17.94 -10.75
CA LEU A 153 0.67 17.70 -11.39
C LEU A 153 -0.44 18.53 -10.72
N ALA A 154 -0.48 18.59 -9.40
CA ALA A 154 -1.45 19.41 -8.67
C ALA A 154 -1.27 20.91 -9.00
N THR A 155 -0.02 21.40 -8.92
CA THR A 155 0.31 22.80 -9.26
C THR A 155 -0.05 23.12 -10.70
N ALA A 156 0.25 22.26 -11.66
CA ALA A 156 -0.12 22.45 -13.08
C ALA A 156 -1.63 22.46 -13.32
N SER A 157 -2.39 21.88 -12.40
CA SER A 157 -3.86 21.91 -12.40
C SER A 157 -4.45 23.09 -11.61
N GLY A 158 -3.61 24.03 -11.13
CA GLY A 158 -4.02 25.18 -10.32
C GLY A 158 -4.33 24.85 -8.86
N VAL A 159 -3.98 23.65 -8.39
CA VAL A 159 -4.22 23.24 -7.01
C VAL A 159 -2.95 23.37 -6.18
N THR A 160 -2.99 24.21 -5.14
CA THR A 160 -1.93 24.31 -4.14
C THR A 160 -2.17 23.26 -3.06
N ILE A 161 -1.24 22.33 -2.90
CA ILE A 161 -1.33 21.32 -1.84
C ILE A 161 -0.98 22.00 -0.50
N VAL A 162 -1.97 22.10 0.37
CA VAL A 162 -1.75 22.54 1.76
C VAL A 162 -1.24 21.35 2.55
N ARG A 163 0.06 21.31 2.82
CA ARG A 163 0.63 20.28 3.69
C ARG A 163 0.11 20.46 5.12
N ALA A 164 -0.56 19.45 5.63
CA ALA A 164 -0.82 19.38 7.05
C ALA A 164 0.55 19.36 7.77
N LYS A 165 0.76 20.28 8.74
CA LYS A 165 1.96 20.25 9.58
C LYS A 165 2.08 18.82 10.13
N ALA A 166 3.17 18.12 9.80
CA ALA A 166 3.40 16.80 10.33
C ALA A 166 3.21 16.87 11.85
N PRO A 167 2.42 16.00 12.48
CA PRO A 167 2.41 15.92 13.93
C PRO A 167 3.87 15.74 14.31
N ALA A 168 4.37 16.64 15.16
CA ALA A 168 5.72 16.51 15.68
C ALA A 168 5.86 15.05 16.09
N SER A 169 6.87 14.34 15.55
CA SER A 169 7.07 12.95 15.89
C SER A 169 7.22 12.95 17.42
N THR A 170 6.19 12.55 18.11
CA THR A 170 6.31 12.17 19.49
C THR A 170 7.34 11.04 19.42
N LYS A 171 8.57 11.34 19.80
CA LYS A 171 9.53 10.31 20.17
C LYS A 171 8.74 9.44 21.13
N SER A 172 8.24 8.30 20.67
CA SER A 172 7.70 7.27 21.56
C SER A 172 8.84 6.99 22.51
N GLY A 173 8.75 7.60 23.68
CA GLY A 173 9.82 7.58 24.65
C GLY A 173 9.99 6.13 25.06
N SER A 174 11.23 5.70 25.15
CA SER A 174 11.62 4.43 25.79
C SER A 174 10.97 4.26 27.19
N HIS A 175 10.46 5.34 27.72
CA HIS A 175 9.72 5.40 28.99
C HIS A 175 8.39 4.63 28.96
N ASP A 176 7.61 4.66 27.86
CA ASP A 176 6.33 3.94 27.81
C ASP A 176 6.54 2.43 27.88
N ARG A 177 7.59 1.90 27.28
CA ARG A 177 7.94 0.48 27.41
C ARG A 177 8.41 0.15 28.82
N LEU A 178 9.14 1.07 29.46
CA LEU A 178 9.60 0.90 30.84
C LEU A 178 8.42 0.88 31.82
N PHE A 179 7.43 1.76 31.65
CA PHE A 179 6.22 1.79 32.47
C PHE A 179 5.38 0.52 32.30
N ILE A 180 5.24 -0.02 31.09
CA ILE A 180 4.51 -1.27 30.83
C ILE A 180 5.22 -2.46 31.52
N VAL A 181 6.55 -2.54 31.43
CA VAL A 181 7.33 -3.60 32.07
C VAL A 181 7.26 -3.51 33.60
N LEU A 182 7.38 -2.28 34.16
CA LEU A 182 7.28 -2.08 35.61
C LEU A 182 5.88 -2.40 36.14
N ALA A 183 4.81 -2.04 35.41
CA ALA A 183 3.44 -2.37 35.77
C ALA A 183 3.20 -3.89 35.73
N ALA A 184 3.77 -4.60 34.76
CA ALA A 184 3.68 -6.08 34.68
C ALA A 184 4.40 -6.77 35.86
N ILE A 185 5.59 -6.29 36.20
CA ILE A 185 6.37 -6.83 37.35
C ILE A 185 5.64 -6.58 38.69
N ALA A 186 5.08 -5.35 38.87
CA ALA A 186 4.32 -5.03 40.07
C ALA A 186 3.05 -5.87 40.21
N GLY A 187 2.34 -6.13 39.10
CA GLY A 187 1.17 -6.99 39.07
C GLY A 187 1.52 -8.45 39.41
N LEU A 188 2.64 -8.97 38.91
CA LEU A 188 3.10 -10.32 39.20
C LEU A 188 3.50 -10.47 40.69
N ALA A 189 4.20 -9.48 41.23
CA ALA A 189 4.60 -9.47 42.67
C ALA A 189 3.37 -9.43 43.59
N LEU A 190 2.36 -8.62 43.25
CA LEU A 190 1.12 -8.55 44.00
C LEU A 190 0.35 -9.87 43.97
N ALA A 191 0.29 -10.55 42.83
CA ALA A 191 -0.36 -11.86 42.69
C ALA A 191 0.34 -12.96 43.51
N VAL A 192 1.66 -12.93 43.55
CA VAL A 192 2.47 -13.87 44.41
C VAL A 192 2.24 -13.61 45.87
N LEU A 193 2.25 -12.33 46.30
CA LEU A 193 1.99 -11.97 47.70
C LEU A 193 0.57 -12.36 48.14
N LEU A 194 -0.43 -12.15 47.28
CA LEU A 194 -1.80 -12.56 47.54
C LEU A 194 -1.94 -14.09 47.72
N ARG A 195 -1.26 -14.87 46.86
CA ARG A 195 -1.22 -16.32 46.95
C ARG A 195 -0.54 -16.83 48.26
N LEU A 196 0.53 -16.16 48.65
CA LEU A 196 1.22 -16.51 49.92
C LEU A 196 0.35 -16.17 51.13
N ALA A 197 -0.31 -15.01 51.15
CA ALA A 197 -1.20 -14.60 52.22
C ALA A 197 -2.44 -15.52 52.35
N LEU A 198 -2.97 -16.02 51.23
CA LEU A 198 -4.08 -16.97 51.25
C LEU A 198 -3.64 -18.38 51.71
N ARG A 199 -2.40 -18.78 51.43
CA ARG A 199 -1.85 -20.07 51.95
C ARG A 199 -1.55 -20.05 53.43
N SER A 200 -1.23 -18.90 54.04
CA SER A 200 -0.94 -18.77 55.47
C SER A 200 -2.19 -18.76 56.35
N LYS A 201 -3.39 -18.71 55.78
CA LYS A 201 -4.69 -18.70 56.51
C LYS A 201 -5.47 -20.03 56.36
N GLY A 202 -4.85 -21.10 55.87
CA GLY A 202 -5.43 -22.43 55.92
C GLY A 202 -5.14 -23.09 57.30
N PRO A 203 -6.14 -23.82 57.86
CA PRO A 203 -6.06 -24.40 59.20
C PRO A 203 -5.01 -25.48 59.34
#